data_a327f054dca0e287b66037a1fcd047ef
#
_entry.id   a327f054dca0e287b66037a1fcd047ef
#
_cell.length_a   1.000
_cell.length_b   1.000
_cell.length_c   1.000
_cell.angle_alpha   90.00
_cell.angle_beta   90.00
_cell.angle_gamma   90.00
#
_symmetry.space_group_name_H-M   'P 1'
#
loop_
_entity.id
_entity.type
_entity.pdbx_description
1 polymer ?
#
loop_
_entity_poly.entity_id
_entity_poly.type
_entity_poly.pdbx_seq_one_letter_code
_entity_poly.pdbx_strand_id
1 'polypeptide(L)' 'MKFLIGEKVSLQVPLPYLKTADSISMLRPPDLVSLDEVGLIIGIRPNDLLEVKFRRGNFLIPSERLKILGDEN' A
#
# COMPACT_ATOMS: atom_id res chain seq x y z
N MET A 1 11.02 10.94 1.52
CA MET A 1 10.44 10.77 0.19
C MET A 1 8.94 10.99 0.23
N LYS A 2 8.39 11.61 -0.80
CA LYS A 2 7.00 11.99 -0.77
C LYS A 2 6.18 11.16 -1.74
N PHE A 3 5.05 10.66 -1.28
CA PHE A 3 4.14 9.90 -2.11
C PHE A 3 2.92 10.76 -2.45
N LEU A 4 2.39 10.58 -3.64
CA LEU A 4 1.23 11.34 -4.11
C LEU A 4 0.09 10.40 -4.46
N ILE A 5 -1.13 10.88 -4.28
CA ILE A 5 -2.31 10.11 -4.68
C ILE A 5 -2.25 9.92 -6.19
N GLY A 6 -2.51 8.70 -6.62
CA GLY A 6 -2.45 8.33 -8.04
C GLY A 6 -1.17 7.66 -8.46
N GLU A 7 -0.17 7.64 -7.58
CA GLU A 7 1.07 6.96 -7.92
C GLU A 7 0.95 5.46 -7.79
N LYS A 8 1.67 4.74 -8.62
CA LYS A 8 1.74 3.29 -8.57
C LYS A 8 2.89 2.88 -7.67
N VAL A 9 2.64 1.92 -6.82
CA VAL A 9 3.63 1.45 -5.85
C VAL A 9 3.57 -0.06 -5.75
N SER A 10 4.58 -0.63 -5.11
CA SER A 10 4.54 -2.03 -4.72
C SER A 10 5.25 -2.17 -3.38
N LEU A 11 5.07 -3.30 -2.73
CA LEU A 11 5.72 -3.54 -1.44
C LEU A 11 7.21 -3.76 -1.65
N GLN A 12 8.03 -3.13 -0.81
CA GLN A 12 9.46 -3.36 -0.82
C GLN A 12 9.84 -4.62 -0.07
N VAL A 13 9.09 -4.90 0.99
CA VAL A 13 9.38 -6.04 1.87
C VAL A 13 8.06 -6.67 2.27
N PRO A 14 8.06 -7.94 2.65
CA PRO A 14 6.84 -8.57 3.14
C PRO A 14 6.38 -7.92 4.44
N LEU A 15 5.08 -7.86 4.62
CA LEU A 15 4.49 -7.34 5.86
C LEU A 15 4.03 -8.51 6.69
N PRO A 16 4.04 -8.37 8.02
CA PRO A 16 3.55 -9.44 8.90
C PRO A 16 2.03 -9.62 8.79
N TYR A 17 1.33 -8.58 8.40
CA TYR A 17 -0.11 -8.63 8.20
C TYR A 17 -0.51 -7.44 7.36
N LEU A 18 -1.73 -7.43 6.86
CA LEU A 18 -2.29 -6.30 6.15
C LEU A 18 -3.44 -5.74 6.96
N LYS A 19 -3.55 -4.41 6.99
CA LYS A 19 -4.60 -3.74 7.72
C LYS A 19 -5.52 -3.08 6.69
N THR A 20 -6.81 -3.40 6.75
CA THR A 20 -7.74 -2.86 5.76
C THR A 20 -7.94 -1.37 5.95
N ALA A 21 -8.28 -0.68 4.89
CA ALA A 21 -8.51 0.75 4.91
C ALA A 21 -9.97 1.10 5.16
N ASP A 22 -10.72 0.21 5.76
CA ASP A 22 -12.13 0.45 6.07
C ASP A 22 -12.26 1.31 7.32
N SER A 23 -13.43 1.85 7.55
CA SER A 23 -13.66 2.67 8.75
C SER A 23 -13.38 1.88 10.02
N ILE A 24 -13.66 0.58 10.01
CA ILE A 24 -13.22 -0.30 11.08
C ILE A 24 -12.17 -1.20 10.46
N SER A 25 -10.91 -0.93 10.77
CA SER A 25 -9.81 -1.68 10.18
C SER A 25 -9.77 -3.10 10.68
N MET A 26 -9.45 -4.03 9.79
CA MET A 26 -9.31 -5.44 10.13
C MET A 26 -7.94 -5.90 9.66
N LEU A 27 -7.38 -6.86 10.39
CA LEU A 27 -6.11 -7.46 9.99
C LEU A 27 -6.37 -8.61 9.05
N ARG A 28 -5.56 -8.69 8.01
CA ARG A 28 -5.69 -9.72 6.99
C ARG A 28 -4.36 -10.42 6.79
N PRO A 29 -4.37 -11.63 6.26
CA PRO A 29 -3.12 -12.33 5.98
C PRO A 29 -2.24 -11.56 5.01
N PRO A 30 -0.93 -11.59 5.21
CA PRO A 30 -0.04 -10.80 4.36
C PRO A 30 0.08 -11.32 2.93
N ASP A 31 -0.30 -12.55 2.67
CA ASP A 31 -0.17 -13.12 1.35
C ASP A 31 -1.26 -12.66 0.39
N LEU A 32 -2.16 -11.80 0.82
CA LEU A 32 -3.14 -11.21 -0.10
C LEU A 32 -2.49 -10.25 -1.11
N VAL A 33 -1.29 -9.76 -0.82
CA VAL A 33 -0.57 -8.87 -1.71
C VAL A 33 0.84 -9.42 -1.89
N SER A 34 1.23 -9.68 -3.12
CA SER A 34 2.59 -10.13 -3.39
C SER A 34 3.52 -8.95 -3.58
N LEU A 35 4.83 -9.20 -3.47
CA LEU A 35 5.81 -8.12 -3.52
C LEU A 35 5.84 -7.40 -4.87
N ASP A 36 5.51 -8.09 -5.94
CA ASP A 36 5.56 -7.47 -7.25
C ASP A 36 4.19 -7.01 -7.72
N GLU A 37 3.18 -7.09 -6.88
CA GLU A 37 1.86 -6.61 -7.25
C GLU A 37 1.83 -5.08 -7.26
N VAL A 38 1.24 -4.49 -8.28
CA VAL A 38 1.14 -3.04 -8.40
C VAL A 38 -0.10 -2.56 -7.67
N GLY A 39 0.09 -1.60 -6.78
CA GLY A 39 -1.00 -0.94 -6.09
C GLY A 39 -1.08 0.52 -6.49
N LEU A 40 -2.19 1.15 -6.20
CA LEU A 40 -2.42 2.55 -6.51
C LEU A 40 -2.68 3.31 -5.22
N ILE A 41 -1.96 4.39 -4.99
CA ILE A 41 -2.19 5.22 -3.81
C ILE A 41 -3.49 5.98 -4.01
N ILE A 42 -4.45 5.76 -3.12
CA ILE A 42 -5.74 6.42 -3.19
C ILE A 42 -5.99 7.33 -2.01
N GLY A 43 -5.11 7.35 -1.03
CA GLY A 43 -5.26 8.25 0.11
C GLY A 43 -3.99 8.35 0.90
N ILE A 44 -3.83 9.46 1.60
CA ILE A 44 -2.69 9.70 2.47
C ILE A 44 -3.25 9.93 3.87
N ARG A 45 -2.77 9.16 4.82
CA ARG A 45 -3.24 9.18 6.19
C ARG A 45 -2.15 9.69 7.12
N PRO A 46 -2.49 10.09 8.33
CA PRO A 46 -1.48 10.50 9.32
C PRO A 46 -0.50 9.38 9.63
N ASN A 47 0.64 9.75 10.18
CA ASN A 47 1.67 8.81 10.64
C ASN A 47 2.28 8.01 9.52
N ASP A 48 2.41 8.64 8.35
CA ASP A 48 3.06 8.03 7.19
C ASP A 48 2.37 6.76 6.71
N LEU A 49 1.07 6.66 6.91
CA LEU A 49 0.30 5.56 6.37
C LEU A 49 -0.33 5.97 5.05
N LEU A 50 -0.28 5.07 4.10
CA LEU A 50 -0.88 5.31 2.79
C LEU A 50 -1.99 4.30 2.56
N GLU A 51 -3.09 4.78 1.98
CA GLU A 51 -4.17 3.90 1.60
C GLU A 51 -3.89 3.49 0.16
N VAL A 52 -3.69 2.20 -0.03
CA VAL A 52 -3.27 1.66 -1.33
C VAL A 52 -4.29 0.64 -1.81
N LYS A 53 -4.71 0.78 -3.05
CA LYS A 53 -5.67 -0.13 -3.65
C LYS A 53 -4.92 -1.22 -4.38
N PHE A 54 -5.11 -2.46 -3.93
CA PHE A 54 -4.57 -3.63 -4.58
C PHE A 54 -5.71 -4.48 -5.14
N ARG A 55 -5.38 -5.55 -5.82
CA ARG A 55 -6.38 -6.42 -6.43
C ARG A 55 -7.39 -6.94 -5.43
N ARG A 56 -6.95 -7.30 -4.24
CA ARG A 56 -7.81 -7.95 -3.25
C ARG A 56 -8.33 -7.03 -2.18
N GLY A 57 -8.14 -5.74 -2.35
CA GLY A 57 -8.70 -4.79 -1.39
C GLY A 57 -7.83 -3.57 -1.20
N ASN A 58 -8.29 -2.68 -0.36
CA ASN A 58 -7.57 -1.47 -0.03
C ASN A 58 -6.98 -1.63 1.35
N PHE A 59 -5.69 -1.35 1.47
CA PHE A 59 -4.98 -1.58 2.72
C PHE A 59 -4.20 -0.34 3.13
N LEU A 60 -3.99 -0.20 4.43
CA LEU A 60 -3.16 0.87 4.98
C LEU A 60 -1.75 0.33 5.15
N ILE A 61 -0.80 0.96 4.48
CA ILE A 61 0.57 0.48 4.46
C ILE A 61 1.51 1.62 4.82
N PRO A 62 2.46 1.38 5.75
CA PRO A 62 3.45 2.41 6.07
C PRO A 62 4.25 2.76 4.83
N SER A 63 4.49 4.04 4.63
CA SER A 63 5.18 4.51 3.43
C SER A 63 6.55 3.88 3.27
N GLU A 64 7.23 3.59 4.38
CA GLU A 64 8.58 3.02 4.32
C GLU A 64 8.59 1.60 3.75
N ARG A 65 7.44 0.96 3.68
CA ARG A 65 7.36 -0.40 3.14
C ARG A 65 7.01 -0.43 1.67
N LEU A 66 6.83 0.73 1.08
CA LEU A 66 6.44 0.85 -0.33
C LEU A 66 7.56 1.44 -1.16
N LYS A 67 7.59 1.07 -2.43
CA LYS A 67 8.47 1.73 -3.39
C LYS A 67 7.61 2.27 -4.53
N ILE A 68 7.99 3.43 -5.04
CA ILE A 68 7.30 4.02 -6.17
C ILE A 68 7.77 3.30 -7.43
N LEU A 69 6.83 2.92 -8.28
CA LEU A 69 7.16 2.33 -9.56
C LEU A 69 7.29 3.47 -10.54
N GLY A 70 8.49 3.78 -10.86
CA GLY A 70 8.78 4.87 -11.75
C GLY A 70 8.22 4.58 -13.12
N ASP A 71 7.82 5.60 -13.86
CA ASP A 71 7.44 5.43 -15.12
C ASP A 71 8.43 5.89 -15.99
N GLU A 72 9.34 5.59 -16.04
CA GLU A 72 10.29 5.90 -16.76
C GLU A 72 10.31 5.89 -17.93
N ASN A 73 10.03 5.94 -18.39
CA ASN A 73 9.93 5.94 -19.39
C ASN A 73 10.26 6.12 -19.97
#